data_e1584efb0dea5133727279368b14902f
#
_entry.id   e1584efb0dea5133727279368b14902f
#
_cell.length_a   1.000
_cell.length_b   1.000
_cell.length_c   1.000
_cell.angle_alpha   90.00
_cell.angle_beta   90.00
_cell.angle_gamma   90.00
#
_symmetry.space_group_name_H-M   'P 1'
#
loop_
_entity.id
_entity.type
_entity.pdbx_description
1 polymer ?
#
loop_
_entity_poly.entity_id
_entity_poly.type
_entity_poly.pdbx_seq_one_letter_code
_entity_poly.pdbx_strand_id
1 'polypeptide(L)'
;MILRPMLMVSGFAVALAGALAATPAVVADERPPPIKRSITVSVPAQGMAAVPMSFTVSTTPAKRLAEVTAVIQVRSRQGFTTVRPVKLDNRGKATGTIVSNRAGTKVYRAALLSAKGRVVAASTPVTVTWAPLKHSVALDCTASSAPVGVDIPCTVTVTPAVRLDRMIASLEVMGRTAWVPLEAARVPTDGTLETHVAGIDAGQGIYRVRILRDARAITISPTVSIAYSAP
;
A
#
# COMPACT_ATOMS: atom_id res chain seq x y z
N MET A 1 -89.19 18.24 -10.68
CA MET A 1 -90.22 17.65 -9.86
C MET A 1 -89.62 17.55 -8.49
N ILE A 2 -89.69 18.62 -7.73
CA ILE A 2 -90.64 18.87 -6.63
C ILE A 2 -90.72 17.65 -5.66
N LEU A 3 -90.08 17.74 -4.49
CA LEU A 3 -90.74 17.91 -3.19
C LEU A 3 -89.72 17.93 -2.01
N ARG A 4 -89.67 19.01 -1.31
CA ARG A 4 -89.43 19.11 0.15
C ARG A 4 -90.77 18.72 0.85
N PRO A 5 -90.91 18.58 2.17
CA PRO A 5 -90.08 18.95 3.32
C PRO A 5 -90.10 17.87 4.45
N MET A 6 -89.50 18.00 5.57
CA MET A 6 -90.04 18.47 6.87
C MET A 6 -89.04 18.35 8.02
N LEU A 7 -89.06 19.37 8.77
CA LEU A 7 -88.43 19.61 10.10
C LEU A 7 -88.92 18.63 11.19
N MET A 8 -88.00 18.21 12.11
CA MET A 8 -88.36 18.10 13.55
C MET A 8 -87.14 18.38 14.40
N VAL A 9 -87.31 19.32 15.26
CA VAL A 9 -86.50 19.79 16.39
C VAL A 9 -86.86 18.97 17.64
N SER A 10 -85.82 18.58 18.39
CA SER A 10 -85.79 18.31 19.85
C SER A 10 -84.51 17.67 20.21
N GLY A 11 -83.66 18.09 21.07
CA GLY A 11 -83.79 18.55 22.39
C GLY A 11 -82.45 18.41 23.08
N PHE A 12 -82.08 19.34 23.83
CA PHE A 12 -80.93 19.53 24.71
C PHE A 12 -80.34 18.28 25.41
N ALA A 13 -78.99 18.10 25.38
CA ALA A 13 -78.24 17.68 26.58
C ALA A 13 -76.78 18.20 26.46
N VAL A 14 -76.46 19.23 27.23
CA VAL A 14 -75.09 19.74 27.40
C VAL A 14 -74.41 18.81 28.40
N ALA A 15 -73.48 17.99 27.89
CA ALA A 15 -72.50 17.32 28.72
C ALA A 15 -71.16 18.03 28.58
N LEU A 16 -70.74 18.81 29.55
CA LEU A 16 -69.38 19.38 29.69
C LEU A 16 -68.43 18.24 30.02
N ALA A 17 -67.84 17.62 29.04
CA ALA A 17 -66.68 16.74 29.19
C ALA A 17 -65.45 17.61 29.10
N GLY A 18 -64.80 17.87 30.25
CA GLY A 18 -63.45 18.51 30.27
C GLY A 18 -62.45 17.69 29.55
N ALA A 19 -62.03 18.11 28.35
CA ALA A 19 -60.90 17.57 27.65
C ALA A 19 -59.61 18.05 28.35
N LEU A 20 -59.04 17.19 29.19
CA LEU A 20 -57.63 17.32 29.58
C LEU A 20 -56.79 17.20 28.31
N ALA A 21 -56.36 18.33 27.78
CA ALA A 21 -55.38 18.38 26.72
C ALA A 21 -54.06 17.83 27.29
N ALA A 22 -53.78 16.54 27.00
CA ALA A 22 -52.47 15.98 27.18
C ALA A 22 -51.52 16.72 26.23
N THR A 23 -50.72 17.64 26.76
CA THR A 23 -49.60 18.24 26.05
C THR A 23 -48.67 17.09 25.61
N PRO A 24 -48.40 16.93 24.31
CA PRO A 24 -47.40 15.94 23.88
C PRO A 24 -46.08 16.33 24.55
N ALA A 25 -45.54 15.42 25.35
CA ALA A 25 -44.20 15.56 25.86
C ALA A 25 -43.28 15.65 24.61
N VAL A 26 -42.72 16.83 24.40
CA VAL A 26 -41.64 17.00 23.40
C VAL A 26 -40.51 16.18 23.93
N VAL A 27 -40.35 14.96 23.41
CA VAL A 27 -39.15 14.15 23.61
C VAL A 27 -38.07 14.95 22.91
N ALA A 28 -37.31 15.71 23.69
CA ALA A 28 -36.10 16.35 23.20
C ALA A 28 -35.23 15.25 22.61
N ASP A 29 -34.97 15.33 21.30
CA ASP A 29 -34.01 14.46 20.60
C ASP A 29 -32.63 14.79 21.18
N GLU A 30 -32.31 14.17 22.34
CA GLU A 30 -31.01 14.31 22.99
C GLU A 30 -29.96 13.65 22.12
N ARG A 31 -29.63 14.30 21.01
CA ARG A 31 -28.44 13.93 20.25
C ARG A 31 -27.25 14.06 21.16
N PRO A 32 -26.55 12.95 21.42
CA PRO A 32 -25.35 13.03 22.23
C PRO A 32 -24.39 14.05 21.65
N PRO A 33 -23.71 14.85 22.47
CA PRO A 33 -22.87 15.93 22.03
C PRO A 33 -21.79 15.43 21.05
N PRO A 34 -21.37 16.25 20.07
CA PRO A 34 -20.37 15.86 19.10
C PRO A 34 -19.04 15.55 19.79
N ILE A 35 -18.46 14.41 19.50
CA ILE A 35 -17.17 13.98 20.05
C ILE A 35 -16.05 14.75 19.33
N LYS A 36 -15.27 15.56 20.05
CA LYS A 36 -14.02 16.11 19.53
C LYS A 36 -13.02 14.97 19.34
N ARG A 37 -12.55 14.77 18.13
CA ARG A 37 -11.57 13.73 17.78
C ARG A 37 -10.27 14.35 17.32
N SER A 38 -9.16 13.70 17.65
CA SER A 38 -7.87 13.94 17.03
C SER A 38 -7.44 12.71 16.26
N ILE A 39 -6.64 12.89 15.23
CA ILE A 39 -6.05 11.80 14.45
C ILE A 39 -4.58 12.13 14.20
N THR A 40 -3.73 11.12 14.28
CA THR A 40 -2.31 11.21 13.99
C THR A 40 -1.93 10.20 12.92
N VAL A 41 -0.89 10.48 12.16
CA VAL A 41 -0.27 9.55 11.21
C VAL A 41 1.22 9.51 11.46
N SER A 42 1.78 8.30 11.47
CA SER A 42 3.21 8.05 11.48
C SER A 42 3.58 7.30 10.20
N VAL A 43 4.56 7.81 9.50
CA VAL A 43 5.09 7.24 8.25
C VAL A 43 6.58 7.57 8.18
N PRO A 44 7.45 6.69 7.65
CA PRO A 44 8.85 7.01 7.44
C PRO A 44 9.03 8.23 6.54
N ALA A 45 10.02 9.07 6.84
CA ALA A 45 10.28 10.29 6.07
C ALA A 45 10.84 10.02 4.66
N GLN A 46 11.36 8.81 4.43
CA GLN A 46 11.96 8.40 3.17
C GLN A 46 11.43 7.05 2.71
N GLY A 47 11.26 6.91 1.40
CA GLY A 47 10.85 5.68 0.74
C GLY A 47 11.44 5.59 -0.66
N MET A 48 11.25 4.46 -1.32
CA MET A 48 11.67 4.24 -2.71
C MET A 48 10.43 4.18 -3.61
N ALA A 49 10.46 4.83 -4.74
CA ALA A 49 9.36 4.82 -5.71
C ALA A 49 9.01 3.37 -6.11
N ALA A 50 7.72 3.08 -6.25
CA ALA A 50 7.12 1.78 -6.51
C ALA A 50 7.24 0.73 -5.38
N VAL A 51 7.98 1.01 -4.31
CA VAL A 51 8.08 0.13 -3.13
C VAL A 51 7.02 0.55 -2.12
N PRO A 52 6.14 -0.37 -1.64
CA PRO A 52 5.19 -0.09 -0.58
C PRO A 52 5.90 0.30 0.72
N MET A 53 5.37 1.32 1.39
CA MET A 53 5.90 1.81 2.67
C MET A 53 4.78 1.81 3.71
N SER A 54 5.05 1.23 4.87
CA SER A 54 4.08 1.12 5.96
C SER A 54 3.81 2.45 6.63
N PHE A 55 2.57 2.65 7.07
CA PHE A 55 2.16 3.75 7.93
C PHE A 55 1.29 3.25 9.09
N THR A 56 1.21 4.04 10.13
CA THR A 56 0.29 3.83 11.26
C THR A 56 -0.59 5.07 11.46
N VAL A 57 -1.87 4.85 11.70
CA VAL A 57 -2.84 5.89 12.06
C VAL A 57 -3.35 5.61 13.47
N SER A 58 -3.55 6.65 14.28
CA SER A 58 -4.19 6.56 15.58
C SER A 58 -5.20 7.69 15.76
N THR A 59 -6.35 7.38 16.36
CA THR A 59 -7.39 8.39 16.69
C THR A 59 -7.77 8.34 18.17
N THR A 60 -8.03 9.49 18.74
CA THR A 60 -8.44 9.66 20.14
C THR A 60 -9.60 10.65 20.21
N PRO A 61 -10.67 10.35 20.97
CA PRO A 61 -10.95 9.06 21.62
C PRO A 61 -11.40 7.97 20.63
N ALA A 62 -11.12 6.71 20.95
CA ALA A 62 -11.55 5.53 20.18
C ALA A 62 -13.03 5.15 20.49
N LYS A 63 -13.93 6.12 20.46
CA LYS A 63 -15.36 5.92 20.73
C LYS A 63 -16.17 6.19 19.48
N ARG A 64 -17.26 5.42 19.24
CA ARG A 64 -18.20 5.61 18.12
C ARG A 64 -17.49 5.67 16.76
N LEU A 65 -16.51 4.79 16.55
CA LEU A 65 -15.69 4.77 15.32
C LEU A 65 -16.49 4.42 14.06
N ALA A 66 -17.62 3.74 14.21
CA ALA A 66 -18.53 3.43 13.09
C ALA A 66 -19.11 4.68 12.41
N GLU A 67 -19.10 5.83 13.06
CA GLU A 67 -19.63 7.09 12.52
C GLU A 67 -18.67 7.84 11.63
N VAL A 68 -17.41 7.38 11.56
CA VAL A 68 -16.35 8.04 10.81
C VAL A 68 -15.56 7.05 9.99
N THR A 69 -15.06 7.51 8.85
CA THR A 69 -14.12 6.76 8.01
C THR A 69 -12.75 7.41 8.08
N ALA A 70 -11.75 6.66 8.50
CA ALA A 70 -10.37 7.13 8.43
C ALA A 70 -9.86 6.98 6.99
N VAL A 71 -9.12 7.97 6.52
CA VAL A 71 -8.51 7.97 5.18
C VAL A 71 -7.09 8.52 5.23
N ILE A 72 -6.24 8.03 4.35
CA ILE A 72 -4.97 8.69 4.03
C ILE A 72 -5.19 9.59 2.82
N GLN A 73 -4.70 10.81 2.92
CA GLN A 73 -4.78 11.84 1.90
C GLN A 73 -3.38 12.27 1.48
N VAL A 74 -3.22 12.61 0.21
CA VAL A 74 -2.01 13.23 -0.35
C VAL A 74 -2.30 14.63 -0.82
N ARG A 75 -1.36 15.56 -0.64
CA ARG A 75 -1.50 16.94 -1.12
C ARG A 75 -1.37 16.98 -2.64
N SER A 76 -2.34 17.58 -3.29
CA SER A 76 -2.37 17.92 -4.71
C SER A 76 -2.39 19.43 -4.91
N ARG A 77 -2.42 19.90 -6.15
CA ARG A 77 -2.60 21.33 -6.47
C ARG A 77 -3.94 21.88 -5.95
N GLN A 78 -4.96 21.04 -5.86
CA GLN A 78 -6.33 21.41 -5.44
C GLN A 78 -6.58 21.13 -3.95
N GLY A 79 -5.54 20.85 -3.16
CA GLY A 79 -5.66 20.49 -1.75
C GLY A 79 -5.37 19.02 -1.48
N PHE A 80 -5.98 18.46 -0.42
CA PHE A 80 -5.76 17.07 -0.04
C PHE A 80 -6.78 16.13 -0.70
N THR A 81 -6.30 15.15 -1.45
CA THR A 81 -7.08 14.09 -2.09
C THR A 81 -6.93 12.77 -1.37
N THR A 82 -8.01 11.99 -1.23
CA THR A 82 -7.99 10.67 -0.60
C THR A 82 -7.24 9.68 -1.48
N VAL A 83 -6.23 9.02 -0.89
CA VAL A 83 -5.48 7.94 -1.53
C VAL A 83 -6.16 6.61 -1.28
N ARG A 84 -6.55 6.35 -0.02
CA ARG A 84 -7.24 5.12 0.37
C ARG A 84 -7.98 5.27 1.71
N PRO A 85 -9.07 4.52 1.90
CA PRO A 85 -9.68 4.33 3.22
C PRO A 85 -8.78 3.44 4.10
N VAL A 86 -8.92 3.60 5.42
CA VAL A 86 -8.18 2.86 6.43
C VAL A 86 -9.17 2.36 7.48
N LYS A 87 -9.17 1.07 7.74
CA LYS A 87 -10.04 0.48 8.78
C LYS A 87 -9.37 0.58 10.14
N LEU A 88 -9.95 1.37 11.03
CA LEU A 88 -9.53 1.46 12.43
C LEU A 88 -9.99 0.21 13.21
N ASP A 89 -9.16 -0.26 14.12
CA ASP A 89 -9.54 -1.26 15.13
C ASP A 89 -10.38 -0.62 16.27
N ASN A 90 -10.79 -1.43 17.23
CA ASN A 90 -11.57 -0.98 18.40
C ASN A 90 -10.79 -0.05 19.33
N ARG A 91 -9.47 0.04 19.19
CA ARG A 91 -8.58 0.95 19.92
C ARG A 91 -8.31 2.24 19.14
N GLY A 92 -8.93 2.42 17.97
CA GLY A 92 -8.73 3.57 17.10
C GLY A 92 -7.40 3.57 16.37
N LYS A 93 -6.76 2.41 16.18
CA LYS A 93 -5.49 2.25 15.45
C LYS A 93 -5.69 1.54 14.13
N ALA A 94 -4.85 1.84 13.18
CA ALA A 94 -4.75 1.11 11.93
C ALA A 94 -3.34 1.17 11.36
N THR A 95 -2.96 0.14 10.63
CA THR A 95 -1.74 0.09 9.82
C THR A 95 -2.11 -0.12 8.36
N GLY A 96 -1.24 0.28 7.48
CA GLY A 96 -1.43 0.08 6.05
C GLY A 96 -0.17 0.46 5.28
N THR A 97 -0.27 0.45 3.96
CA THR A 97 0.85 0.81 3.09
C THR A 97 0.46 1.91 2.12
N ILE A 98 1.40 2.80 1.84
CA ILE A 98 1.32 3.77 0.75
C ILE A 98 2.43 3.48 -0.26
N VAL A 99 2.21 3.87 -1.49
CA VAL A 99 3.19 3.74 -2.56
C VAL A 99 3.19 5.01 -3.41
N SER A 100 4.35 5.40 -3.87
CA SER A 100 4.48 6.43 -4.90
C SER A 100 5.08 5.81 -6.17
N ASN A 101 4.40 5.97 -7.30
CA ASN A 101 4.92 5.50 -8.58
C ASN A 101 6.05 6.36 -9.17
N ARG A 102 6.34 7.51 -8.56
CA ARG A 102 7.36 8.46 -9.01
C ARG A 102 8.21 8.94 -7.83
N ALA A 103 9.48 9.15 -8.08
CA ALA A 103 10.37 9.84 -7.16
C ALA A 103 9.93 11.30 -6.95
N GLY A 104 10.36 11.88 -5.84
CA GLY A 104 10.05 13.26 -5.46
C GLY A 104 9.38 13.34 -4.10
N THR A 105 9.08 14.54 -3.66
CA THR A 105 8.50 14.80 -2.34
C THR A 105 6.98 14.82 -2.42
N LYS A 106 6.32 14.15 -1.46
CA LYS A 106 4.87 14.16 -1.28
C LYS A 106 4.51 14.44 0.17
N VAL A 107 3.40 15.14 0.37
CA VAL A 107 2.88 15.48 1.68
C VAL A 107 1.62 14.67 1.94
N TYR A 108 1.60 13.91 3.02
CA TYR A 108 0.48 13.07 3.43
C TYR A 108 -0.13 13.57 4.72
N ARG A 109 -1.40 13.24 4.94
CA ARG A 109 -2.06 13.36 6.24
C ARG A 109 -3.09 12.25 6.40
N ALA A 110 -3.44 11.93 7.64
CA ALA A 110 -4.64 11.17 7.94
C ALA A 110 -5.81 12.12 8.17
N ALA A 111 -7.02 11.72 7.78
CA ALA A 111 -8.24 12.46 8.08
C ALA A 111 -9.36 11.51 8.48
N LEU A 112 -10.24 11.98 9.36
CA LEU A 112 -11.52 11.34 9.67
C LEU A 112 -12.59 12.04 8.85
N LEU A 113 -13.38 11.27 8.14
CA LEU A 113 -14.52 11.73 7.37
C LEU A 113 -15.82 11.32 8.07
N SER A 114 -16.79 12.22 8.15
CA SER A 114 -18.15 11.87 8.55
C SER A 114 -18.84 11.02 7.49
N ALA A 115 -20.01 10.46 7.79
CA ALA A 115 -20.84 9.74 6.81
C ALA A 115 -21.21 10.57 5.57
N LYS A 116 -21.17 11.91 5.66
CA LYS A 116 -21.39 12.84 4.53
C LYS A 116 -20.08 13.19 3.79
N GLY A 117 -18.97 12.52 4.07
CA GLY A 117 -17.66 12.77 3.44
C GLY A 117 -16.94 14.05 3.89
N ARG A 118 -17.45 14.77 4.91
CA ARG A 118 -16.81 15.99 5.43
C ARG A 118 -15.69 15.63 6.40
N VAL A 119 -14.56 16.34 6.31
CA VAL A 119 -13.44 16.17 7.25
C VAL A 119 -13.87 16.68 8.64
N VAL A 120 -13.87 15.80 9.64
CA VAL A 120 -14.17 16.10 11.03
C VAL A 120 -12.93 16.22 11.91
N ALA A 121 -11.82 15.59 11.49
CA ALA A 121 -10.49 15.77 12.08
C ALA A 121 -9.42 15.47 11.03
N ALA A 122 -8.27 16.10 11.14
CA ALA A 122 -7.12 15.82 10.30
C ALA A 122 -5.82 15.89 11.13
N SER A 123 -4.86 15.03 10.80
CA SER A 123 -3.53 15.06 11.40
C SER A 123 -2.70 16.22 10.87
N THR A 124 -1.63 16.55 11.58
CA THR A 124 -0.54 17.33 11.02
C THR A 124 -0.03 16.63 9.76
N PRO A 125 0.20 17.38 8.66
CA PRO A 125 0.80 16.83 7.46
C PRO A 125 2.22 16.32 7.68
N VAL A 126 2.57 15.19 7.06
CA VAL A 126 3.91 14.59 7.09
C VAL A 126 4.48 14.58 5.67
N THR A 127 5.72 15.03 5.54
CA THR A 127 6.44 15.04 4.27
C THR A 127 7.21 13.74 4.09
N VAL A 128 7.07 13.11 2.93
CA VAL A 128 7.79 11.89 2.54
C VAL A 128 8.57 12.15 1.27
N THR A 129 9.87 11.86 1.29
CA THR A 129 10.74 11.92 0.10
C THR A 129 10.86 10.52 -0.50
N TRP A 130 10.45 10.38 -1.75
CA TRP A 130 10.53 9.14 -2.51
C TRP A 130 11.76 9.18 -3.42
N ALA A 131 12.74 8.34 -3.12
CA ALA A 131 13.91 8.15 -3.96
C ALA A 131 13.54 7.45 -5.29
N PRO A 132 14.29 7.63 -6.37
CA PRO A 132 14.14 6.84 -7.59
C PRO A 132 14.27 5.34 -7.30
N LEU A 133 13.49 4.52 -8.02
CA LEU A 133 13.62 3.06 -7.94
C LEU A 133 14.98 2.66 -8.48
N LYS A 134 15.76 1.98 -7.64
CA LYS A 134 17.04 1.35 -7.99
C LYS A 134 16.95 -0.13 -7.64
N HIS A 135 17.38 -0.98 -8.56
CA HIS A 135 17.52 -2.39 -8.30
C HIS A 135 18.98 -2.71 -7.94
N SER A 136 19.15 -3.67 -7.05
CA SER A 136 20.41 -4.41 -6.82
C SER A 136 20.20 -5.84 -7.28
N VAL A 137 21.28 -6.52 -7.60
CA VAL A 137 21.29 -7.93 -7.95
C VAL A 137 22.40 -8.63 -7.20
N ALA A 138 22.09 -9.81 -6.65
CA ALA A 138 23.05 -10.73 -6.06
C ALA A 138 23.11 -12.01 -6.91
N LEU A 139 24.26 -12.66 -6.91
CA LEU A 139 24.48 -14.01 -7.42
C LEU A 139 25.08 -14.82 -6.27
N ASP A 140 24.36 -15.82 -5.81
CA ASP A 140 24.75 -16.70 -4.72
C ASP A 140 24.83 -18.13 -5.24
N CYS A 141 26.02 -18.76 -5.15
CA CYS A 141 26.25 -20.13 -5.60
C CYS A 141 26.42 -21.06 -4.40
N THR A 142 25.94 -22.28 -4.51
CA THR A 142 25.93 -23.27 -3.40
C THR A 142 27.31 -23.79 -3.03
N ALA A 143 28.32 -23.61 -3.92
CA ALA A 143 29.68 -23.99 -3.67
C ALA A 143 30.67 -22.97 -4.27
N SER A 144 31.84 -22.85 -3.65
CA SER A 144 32.97 -22.04 -4.14
C SER A 144 34.03 -22.87 -4.86
N SER A 145 33.83 -24.19 -4.94
CA SER A 145 34.72 -25.11 -5.68
C SER A 145 34.00 -26.36 -6.17
N ALA A 146 34.41 -26.91 -7.30
CA ALA A 146 33.88 -28.17 -7.84
C ALA A 146 34.92 -28.80 -8.81
N PRO A 147 34.80 -30.09 -9.15
CA PRO A 147 35.49 -30.66 -10.32
C PRO A 147 35.04 -30.00 -11.64
N VAL A 148 35.87 -29.99 -12.63
CA VAL A 148 35.51 -29.56 -13.99
C VAL A 148 34.32 -30.39 -14.51
N GLY A 149 33.37 -29.74 -15.17
CA GLY A 149 32.17 -30.35 -15.73
C GLY A 149 31.03 -30.61 -14.73
N VAL A 150 31.25 -30.27 -13.45
CA VAL A 150 30.18 -30.37 -12.44
C VAL A 150 29.40 -29.05 -12.37
N ASP A 151 28.07 -29.14 -12.51
CA ASP A 151 27.18 -28.00 -12.37
C ASP A 151 27.04 -27.57 -10.91
N ILE A 152 27.25 -26.29 -10.65
CA ILE A 152 27.01 -25.67 -9.35
C ILE A 152 25.72 -24.85 -9.45
N PRO A 153 24.70 -25.21 -8.68
CA PRO A 153 23.49 -24.41 -8.59
C PRO A 153 23.76 -23.00 -8.03
N CYS A 154 23.19 -22.00 -8.66
CA CYS A 154 23.30 -20.61 -8.24
C CYS A 154 21.90 -19.97 -8.25
N THR A 155 21.70 -19.00 -7.38
CA THR A 155 20.48 -18.23 -7.29
C THR A 155 20.79 -16.75 -7.58
N VAL A 156 20.06 -16.18 -8.52
CA VAL A 156 20.07 -14.75 -8.81
C VAL A 156 18.92 -14.09 -8.05
N THR A 157 19.21 -13.07 -7.24
CA THR A 157 18.19 -12.32 -6.51
C THR A 157 18.20 -10.85 -6.91
N VAL A 158 17.06 -10.34 -7.38
CA VAL A 158 16.88 -8.93 -7.74
C VAL A 158 16.02 -8.23 -6.68
N THR A 159 16.54 -7.18 -6.05
CA THR A 159 15.87 -6.44 -4.99
C THR A 159 15.79 -4.95 -5.32
N PRO A 160 14.64 -4.28 -5.10
CA PRO A 160 13.35 -4.85 -4.70
C PRO A 160 12.63 -5.57 -5.85
N ALA A 161 11.84 -6.61 -5.53
CA ALA A 161 11.07 -7.38 -6.50
C ALA A 161 9.82 -6.61 -6.99
N VAL A 162 10.02 -5.44 -7.59
CA VAL A 162 8.95 -4.60 -8.13
C VAL A 162 9.32 -4.10 -9.53
N ARG A 163 8.34 -4.03 -10.44
CA ARG A 163 8.57 -3.59 -11.83
C ARG A 163 9.64 -4.41 -12.56
N LEU A 164 9.63 -5.71 -12.36
CA LEU A 164 10.55 -6.65 -12.98
C LEU A 164 10.13 -7.05 -14.41
N ASP A 165 8.95 -6.63 -14.85
CA ASP A 165 8.50 -6.80 -16.23
C ASP A 165 9.56 -6.29 -17.21
N ARG A 166 9.84 -7.06 -18.24
CA ARG A 166 10.90 -6.79 -19.25
C ARG A 166 12.34 -6.79 -18.72
N MET A 167 12.59 -7.29 -17.50
CA MET A 167 13.96 -7.49 -17.04
C MET A 167 14.47 -8.84 -17.47
N ILE A 168 15.72 -8.85 -17.92
CA ILE A 168 16.47 -10.02 -18.30
C ILE A 168 17.71 -10.08 -17.42
N ALA A 169 17.94 -11.21 -16.76
CA ALA A 169 19.19 -11.53 -16.11
C ALA A 169 20.10 -12.21 -17.12
N SER A 170 21.30 -11.68 -17.35
CA SER A 170 22.35 -12.26 -18.16
C SER A 170 23.47 -12.72 -17.23
N LEU A 171 23.64 -14.04 -17.10
CA LEU A 171 24.78 -14.65 -16.43
C LEU A 171 26.00 -14.52 -17.35
N GLU A 172 27.09 -14.03 -16.82
CA GLU A 172 28.32 -13.78 -17.58
C GLU A 172 29.52 -14.38 -16.86
N VAL A 173 30.47 -14.93 -17.63
CA VAL A 173 31.78 -15.38 -17.16
C VAL A 173 32.87 -14.45 -17.66
N MET A 174 33.91 -14.22 -16.86
CA MET A 174 35.07 -13.49 -17.29
C MET A 174 35.90 -14.37 -18.22
N GLY A 175 35.95 -14.02 -19.49
CA GLY A 175 36.92 -14.56 -20.45
C GLY A 175 38.28 -13.93 -20.26
N ARG A 176 39.20 -14.13 -21.21
CA ARG A 176 40.58 -13.59 -21.13
C ARG A 176 40.62 -12.07 -21.05
N THR A 177 39.75 -11.38 -21.76
CA THR A 177 39.76 -9.90 -21.87
C THR A 177 38.40 -9.25 -21.68
N ALA A 178 37.31 -10.02 -21.68
CA ALA A 178 35.97 -9.48 -21.64
C ALA A 178 35.00 -10.46 -20.97
N TRP A 179 33.85 -9.92 -20.51
CA TRP A 179 32.73 -10.70 -20.02
C TRP A 179 31.98 -11.35 -21.18
N VAL A 180 31.76 -12.66 -21.08
CA VAL A 180 31.06 -13.45 -22.08
C VAL A 180 29.72 -13.90 -21.48
N PRO A 181 28.60 -13.63 -22.14
CA PRO A 181 27.30 -14.12 -21.65
C PRO A 181 27.23 -15.65 -21.83
N LEU A 182 26.79 -16.34 -20.76
CA LEU A 182 26.55 -17.78 -20.76
C LEU A 182 25.08 -18.07 -21.01
N GLU A 183 24.21 -17.38 -20.27
CA GLU A 183 22.79 -17.59 -20.27
C GLU A 183 22.06 -16.26 -20.07
N ALA A 184 20.84 -16.16 -20.60
CA ALA A 184 19.95 -15.03 -20.35
C ALA A 184 18.51 -15.51 -20.16
N ALA A 185 17.88 -15.09 -19.06
CA ALA A 185 16.52 -15.46 -18.73
C ALA A 185 15.73 -14.25 -18.22
N ARG A 186 14.39 -14.31 -18.33
CA ARG A 186 13.51 -13.30 -17.73
C ARG A 186 13.55 -13.40 -16.22
N VAL A 187 13.67 -12.26 -15.56
CA VAL A 187 13.55 -12.19 -14.10
C VAL A 187 12.10 -12.47 -13.70
N PRO A 188 11.82 -13.48 -12.85
CA PRO A 188 10.49 -13.76 -12.35
C PRO A 188 9.94 -12.62 -11.49
N THR A 189 8.63 -12.63 -11.22
CA THR A 189 7.93 -11.57 -10.49
C THR A 189 8.33 -11.47 -9.02
N ASP A 190 8.81 -12.56 -8.43
CA ASP A 190 9.37 -12.62 -7.07
C ASP A 190 10.82 -12.13 -6.99
N GLY A 191 11.47 -11.91 -8.13
CA GLY A 191 12.84 -11.44 -8.23
C GLY A 191 13.89 -12.53 -8.11
N THR A 192 13.52 -13.81 -8.06
CA THR A 192 14.43 -14.94 -7.86
C THR A 192 14.50 -15.79 -9.11
N LEU A 193 15.71 -16.10 -9.55
CA LEU A 193 15.98 -16.95 -10.73
C LEU A 193 17.06 -17.98 -10.40
N GLU A 194 16.76 -19.24 -10.60
CA GLU A 194 17.72 -20.33 -10.49
C GLU A 194 18.52 -20.46 -11.79
N THR A 195 19.83 -20.68 -11.66
CA THR A 195 20.77 -20.89 -12.77
C THR A 195 21.88 -21.84 -12.33
N HIS A 196 22.78 -22.19 -13.23
CA HIS A 196 23.90 -23.08 -12.96
C HIS A 196 25.18 -22.53 -13.58
N VAL A 197 26.32 -22.85 -12.99
CA VAL A 197 27.63 -22.56 -13.54
C VAL A 197 28.49 -23.84 -13.51
N ALA A 198 29.28 -24.05 -14.57
CA ALA A 198 30.25 -25.14 -14.65
C ALA A 198 31.55 -24.65 -15.24
N GLY A 199 32.67 -25.16 -14.75
CA GLY A 199 33.97 -24.92 -15.35
C GLY A 199 34.24 -25.93 -16.49
N ILE A 200 34.80 -25.44 -17.59
CA ILE A 200 35.21 -26.28 -18.72
C ILE A 200 36.69 -26.68 -18.61
N ASP A 201 37.47 -25.90 -17.85
CA ASP A 201 38.89 -26.12 -17.58
C ASP A 201 39.19 -25.97 -16.08
N ALA A 202 40.27 -26.64 -15.61
CA ALA A 202 40.75 -26.44 -14.25
C ALA A 202 41.28 -25.00 -14.08
N GLY A 203 40.99 -24.40 -12.95
CA GLY A 203 41.36 -23.02 -12.65
C GLY A 203 40.24 -22.25 -11.97
N GLN A 204 40.24 -20.94 -12.11
CA GLN A 204 39.24 -20.05 -11.46
C GLN A 204 38.27 -19.51 -12.51
N GLY A 205 37.00 -19.82 -12.32
CA GLY A 205 35.88 -19.17 -13.00
C GLY A 205 35.43 -17.94 -12.22
N ILE A 206 35.24 -16.79 -12.88
CA ILE A 206 34.73 -15.57 -12.28
C ILE A 206 33.40 -15.25 -12.97
N TYR A 207 32.34 -15.16 -12.21
CA TYR A 207 30.97 -15.00 -12.70
C TYR A 207 30.33 -13.73 -12.16
N ARG A 208 29.39 -13.17 -12.92
CA ARG A 208 28.51 -12.10 -12.48
C ARG A 208 27.16 -12.18 -13.20
N VAL A 209 26.18 -11.46 -12.69
CA VAL A 209 24.89 -11.26 -13.35
C VAL A 209 24.72 -9.80 -13.72
N ARG A 210 24.31 -9.54 -14.94
CA ARG A 210 23.92 -8.23 -15.42
C ARG A 210 22.42 -8.21 -15.68
N ILE A 211 21.71 -7.27 -15.05
CA ILE A 211 20.29 -7.07 -15.29
C ILE A 211 20.10 -6.05 -16.40
N LEU A 212 19.35 -6.46 -17.41
CA LEU A 212 19.04 -5.67 -18.59
C LEU A 212 17.54 -5.30 -18.60
N ARG A 213 17.23 -4.09 -19.04
CA ARG A 213 15.90 -3.66 -19.44
C ARG A 213 15.99 -2.97 -20.80
N ASP A 214 15.18 -3.43 -21.78
CA ASP A 214 15.22 -2.91 -23.15
C ASP A 214 16.66 -2.85 -23.71
N ALA A 215 17.42 -3.95 -23.52
CA ALA A 215 18.83 -4.14 -23.91
C ALA A 215 19.85 -3.22 -23.19
N ARG A 216 19.42 -2.40 -22.21
CA ARG A 216 20.34 -1.55 -21.42
C ARG A 216 20.61 -2.16 -20.06
N ALA A 217 21.87 -2.21 -19.66
CA ALA A 217 22.25 -2.61 -18.31
C ALA A 217 21.74 -1.59 -17.30
N ILE A 218 21.02 -2.07 -16.27
CA ILE A 218 20.49 -1.23 -15.18
C ILE A 218 21.19 -1.51 -13.84
N THR A 219 21.72 -2.71 -13.65
CA THR A 219 22.51 -3.08 -12.47
C THR A 219 23.36 -4.31 -12.78
N ILE A 220 24.45 -4.51 -12.02
CA ILE A 220 25.39 -5.62 -12.15
C ILE A 220 25.66 -6.13 -10.73
N SER A 221 25.72 -7.47 -10.54
CA SER A 221 26.06 -8.08 -9.26
C SER A 221 27.57 -7.89 -8.93
N PRO A 222 27.95 -8.05 -7.67
CA PRO A 222 29.32 -8.43 -7.33
C PRO A 222 29.72 -9.69 -8.09
N THR A 223 31.02 -9.90 -8.23
CA THR A 223 31.56 -11.11 -8.85
C THR A 223 31.59 -12.27 -7.86
N VAL A 224 31.32 -13.48 -8.34
CA VAL A 224 31.50 -14.73 -7.61
C VAL A 224 32.65 -15.49 -8.27
N SER A 225 33.59 -15.98 -7.45
CA SER A 225 34.72 -16.78 -7.89
C SER A 225 34.54 -18.23 -7.48
N ILE A 226 34.74 -19.15 -8.42
CA ILE A 226 34.62 -20.60 -8.20
C ILE A 226 35.90 -21.25 -8.67
N ALA A 227 36.50 -22.10 -7.81
CA ALA A 227 37.70 -22.86 -8.15
C ALA A 227 37.32 -24.21 -8.74
N TYR A 228 37.83 -24.52 -9.94
CA TYR A 228 37.61 -25.81 -10.58
C TYR A 228 38.89 -26.66 -10.55
N SER A 229 38.78 -27.86 -9.99
CA SER A 229 39.84 -28.85 -9.96
C SER A 229 39.78 -29.76 -11.19
N ALA A 230 40.93 -30.31 -11.59
CA ALA A 230 40.92 -31.40 -12.58
C ALA A 230 40.04 -32.56 -12.08
N PRO A 231 39.42 -33.31 -12.98
CA PRO A 231 38.58 -34.46 -12.64
C PRO A 231 39.35 -35.58 -11.91
#